data_2293dba5724eb410931628392ff07b82
#
_entry.id   2293dba5724eb410931628392ff07b82
#
_cell.length_a   1.000
_cell.length_b   1.000
_cell.length_c   1.000
_cell.angle_alpha   90.00
_cell.angle_beta   90.00
_cell.angle_gamma   90.00
#
_symmetry.space_group_name_H-M   'P 1'
#
loop_
_entity.id
_entity.type
_entity.pdbx_description
1 polymer ?
#
loop_
_entity_poly.entity_id
_entity_poly.type
_entity_poly.pdbx_seq_one_letter_code
_entity_poly.pdbx_strand_id
1 'polypeptide(L)'
;MFFMIIENYRDGDPVPIYRRFNERGRMAPDGLRYVGSWITTNHARCYQVMECDDERLLHEWISHWSDIVDFEVHPVISSSEAAAQIAPRL
;
A
#
# COMPACT_ATOMS: atom_id res chain seq x y z
N MET A 1 5.03 10.36 -6.43
CA MET A 1 4.79 10.42 -4.99
C MET A 1 4.61 9.02 -4.43
N PHE A 2 5.26 8.73 -3.33
CA PHE A 2 5.20 7.41 -2.70
C PHE A 2 4.20 7.37 -1.55
N PHE A 3 3.52 6.24 -1.43
CA PHE A 3 2.58 5.99 -0.33
C PHE A 3 2.92 4.67 0.33
N MET A 4 2.98 4.68 1.66
CA MET A 4 3.00 3.46 2.46
C MET A 4 1.56 3.06 2.74
N ILE A 5 1.19 1.88 2.29
CA ILE A 5 -0.13 1.31 2.47
C ILE A 5 -0.03 0.21 3.51
N ILE A 6 -0.79 0.34 4.58
CA ILE A 6 -0.89 -0.72 5.58
C ILE A 6 -2.24 -1.39 5.42
N GLU A 7 -2.21 -2.67 5.09
CA GLU A 7 -3.40 -3.48 4.82
C GLU A 7 -3.63 -4.40 6.01
N ASN A 8 -4.66 -4.08 6.80
CA ASN A 8 -5.09 -4.94 7.89
C ASN A 8 -6.18 -5.87 7.36
N TYR A 9 -5.88 -7.15 7.24
CA TYR A 9 -6.83 -8.13 6.72
C TYR A 9 -7.96 -8.34 7.72
N ARG A 10 -9.21 -8.31 7.24
CA ARG A 10 -10.36 -8.52 8.11
C ARG A 10 -10.29 -9.90 8.75
N ASP A 11 -10.59 -9.94 10.04
CA ASP A 11 -10.49 -11.15 10.86
C ASP A 11 -9.07 -11.75 10.89
N GLY A 12 -8.06 -11.00 10.45
CA GLY A 12 -6.70 -11.51 10.35
C GLY A 12 -6.53 -12.65 9.34
N ASP A 13 -7.47 -12.79 8.40
CA ASP A 13 -7.52 -13.93 7.48
C ASP A 13 -6.96 -13.54 6.10
N PRO A 14 -5.80 -14.10 5.69
CA PRO A 14 -5.20 -13.82 4.39
C PRO A 14 -5.92 -14.50 3.21
N VAL A 15 -6.71 -15.54 3.47
CA VAL A 15 -7.25 -16.40 2.40
C VAL A 15 -8.11 -15.64 1.39
N PRO A 16 -9.07 -14.78 1.79
CA PRO A 16 -9.87 -14.03 0.81
C PRO A 16 -9.00 -13.11 -0.07
N ILE A 17 -7.95 -12.52 0.49
CA ILE A 17 -7.05 -11.62 -0.23
C ILE A 17 -6.27 -12.37 -1.29
N TYR A 18 -5.60 -13.45 -0.91
CA TYR A 18 -4.78 -14.24 -1.84
C TYR A 18 -5.62 -14.94 -2.90
N ARG A 19 -6.84 -15.36 -2.55
CA ARG A 19 -7.77 -15.94 -3.51
C ARG A 19 -8.15 -14.94 -4.60
N ARG A 20 -8.52 -13.72 -4.22
CA ARG A 20 -8.86 -12.65 -5.18
C ARG A 20 -7.64 -12.25 -6.00
N PHE A 21 -6.47 -12.17 -5.39
CA PHE A 21 -5.23 -11.88 -6.10
C PHE A 21 -4.94 -12.94 -7.18
N ASN A 22 -5.11 -14.20 -6.87
CA ASN A 22 -4.92 -15.27 -7.85
C ASN A 22 -5.92 -15.19 -9.01
N GLU A 23 -7.13 -14.76 -8.75
CA GLU A 23 -8.19 -14.66 -9.76
C GLU A 23 -8.07 -13.40 -10.62
N ARG A 24 -7.71 -12.26 -10.03
CA ARG A 24 -7.81 -10.94 -10.66
C ARG A 24 -6.52 -10.12 -10.64
N GLY A 25 -5.48 -10.59 -9.99
CA GLY A 25 -4.26 -9.83 -9.79
C GLY A 25 -4.44 -8.67 -8.80
N ARG A 26 -3.54 -7.70 -8.86
CA ARG A 26 -3.52 -6.57 -7.95
C ARG A 26 -4.64 -5.57 -8.23
N MET A 27 -5.10 -5.50 -9.45
CA MET A 27 -6.12 -4.56 -9.94
C MET A 27 -5.70 -3.08 -9.79
N ALA A 28 -4.41 -2.81 -9.88
CA ALA A 28 -3.91 -1.45 -9.88
C ALA A 28 -4.23 -0.79 -11.23
N PRO A 29 -4.89 0.39 -11.24
CA PRO A 29 -5.13 1.12 -12.47
C PRO A 29 -3.82 1.62 -13.09
N ASP A 30 -3.86 1.93 -14.40
CA ASP A 30 -2.72 2.52 -15.09
C ASP A 30 -2.27 3.81 -14.39
N GLY A 31 -0.97 3.96 -14.18
CA GLY A 31 -0.40 5.10 -13.47
C GLY A 31 -0.17 4.87 -11.98
N LEU A 32 -0.72 3.82 -11.40
CA LEU A 32 -0.40 3.39 -10.04
C LEU A 32 0.60 2.24 -10.12
N ARG A 33 1.82 2.48 -9.60
CA ARG A 33 2.92 1.53 -9.68
C ARG A 33 3.16 0.82 -8.35
N TYR A 34 3.26 -0.48 -8.41
CA TYR A 34 3.69 -1.31 -7.28
C TYR A 34 5.21 -1.23 -7.13
N VAL A 35 5.68 -0.88 -5.94
CA VAL A 35 7.11 -0.79 -5.63
C VAL A 35 7.59 -2.03 -4.89
N GLY A 36 6.89 -2.44 -3.85
CA GLY A 36 7.21 -3.61 -3.06
C GLY A 36 6.26 -3.81 -1.90
N SER A 37 6.26 -5.00 -1.35
CA SER A 37 5.40 -5.31 -0.19
C SER A 37 6.01 -6.37 0.70
N TRP A 38 5.61 -6.34 1.96
CA TRP A 38 6.05 -7.27 2.99
C TRP A 38 4.84 -7.63 3.84
N ILE A 39 4.73 -8.90 4.19
CA ILE A 39 3.64 -9.41 5.01
C ILE A 39 4.18 -9.81 6.38
N THR A 40 3.41 -9.55 7.43
CA THR A 40 3.74 -10.04 8.77
C THR A 40 3.79 -11.57 8.76
N THR A 41 4.63 -12.16 9.60
CA THR A 41 4.83 -13.62 9.63
C THR A 41 3.57 -14.39 10.02
N ASN A 42 2.62 -13.74 10.68
CA ASN A 42 1.31 -14.34 10.99
C ASN A 42 0.29 -14.19 9.86
N HIS A 43 0.69 -13.56 8.73
CA HIS A 43 -0.12 -13.33 7.53
C HIS A 43 -1.36 -12.44 7.73
N ALA A 44 -1.39 -11.63 8.78
CA ALA A 44 -2.55 -10.82 9.11
C ALA A 44 -2.49 -9.39 8.56
N ARG A 45 -1.30 -8.92 8.19
CA ARG A 45 -1.08 -7.53 7.78
C ARG A 45 -0.02 -7.44 6.69
N CYS A 46 -0.26 -6.56 5.72
CA CYS A 46 0.68 -6.27 4.64
C CYS A 46 1.11 -4.80 4.69
N TYR A 47 2.40 -4.57 4.48
CA TYR A 47 2.98 -3.24 4.28
C TYR A 47 3.38 -3.14 2.82
N GLN A 48 2.80 -2.19 2.09
CA GLN A 48 3.00 -2.07 0.65
C GLN A 48 3.33 -0.64 0.27
N VAL A 49 4.32 -0.48 -0.59
CA VAL A 49 4.68 0.83 -1.14
C VAL A 49 4.14 0.91 -2.56
N MET A 50 3.37 1.94 -2.82
CA MET A 50 2.85 2.27 -4.14
C MET A 50 3.29 3.67 -4.55
N GLU A 51 3.42 3.90 -5.85
CA GLU A 51 3.79 5.19 -6.40
C GLU A 51 2.78 5.66 -7.45
N CYS A 52 2.37 6.91 -7.36
CA CYS A 52 1.55 7.56 -8.38
C CYS A 52 1.68 9.09 -8.30
N ASP A 53 1.31 9.77 -9.39
CA ASP A 53 1.23 11.22 -9.45
C ASP A 53 -0.17 11.73 -9.13
N ASP A 54 -1.19 10.86 -9.30
CA ASP A 54 -2.59 11.18 -9.05
C ASP A 54 -3.13 10.27 -7.95
N GLU A 55 -3.39 10.85 -6.78
CA GLU A 55 -3.86 10.13 -5.61
C GLU A 55 -5.23 9.45 -5.82
N ARG A 56 -6.03 9.94 -6.77
CA ARG A 56 -7.30 9.30 -7.11
C ARG A 56 -7.13 7.86 -7.59
N LEU A 57 -6.01 7.55 -8.24
CA LEU A 57 -5.67 6.19 -8.67
C LEU A 57 -5.49 5.26 -7.47
N LEU A 58 -4.91 5.76 -6.39
CA LEU A 58 -4.75 5.03 -5.16
C LEU A 58 -6.11 4.68 -4.54
N HIS A 59 -7.02 5.65 -4.49
CA HIS A 59 -8.36 5.43 -3.94
C HIS A 59 -9.18 4.48 -4.81
N GLU A 60 -9.04 4.53 -6.13
CA GLU A 60 -9.67 3.59 -7.04
C GLU A 60 -9.19 2.15 -6.75
N TRP A 61 -7.88 1.97 -6.60
CA TRP A 61 -7.32 0.66 -6.26
C TRP A 61 -7.84 0.15 -4.92
N ILE A 62 -7.86 0.99 -3.89
CA ILE A 62 -8.36 0.63 -2.55
C ILE A 62 -9.80 0.16 -2.63
N SER A 63 -10.63 0.77 -3.47
CA SER A 63 -12.05 0.41 -3.60
C SER A 63 -12.26 -1.04 -4.04
N HIS A 64 -11.29 -1.64 -4.71
CA HIS A 64 -11.36 -3.05 -5.14
C HIS A 64 -11.10 -4.04 -4.00
N TRP A 65 -10.59 -3.58 -2.86
CA TRP A 65 -10.15 -4.43 -1.75
C TRP A 65 -10.78 -4.09 -0.40
N SER A 66 -11.46 -2.94 -0.29
CA SER A 66 -11.90 -2.41 1.00
C SER A 66 -13.01 -3.24 1.66
N ASP A 67 -13.61 -4.19 0.95
CA ASP A 67 -14.56 -5.14 1.52
C ASP A 67 -13.90 -6.21 2.40
N ILE A 68 -12.61 -6.50 2.17
CA ILE A 68 -11.86 -7.54 2.90
C ILE A 68 -10.59 -7.03 3.58
N VAL A 69 -10.25 -5.76 3.39
CA VAL A 69 -9.04 -5.12 3.96
C VAL A 69 -9.42 -3.78 4.56
N ASP A 70 -8.90 -3.49 5.76
CA ASP A 70 -8.92 -2.16 6.34
C ASP A 70 -7.58 -1.48 6.07
N PHE A 71 -7.62 -0.31 5.40
CA PHE A 71 -6.44 0.38 4.91
C PHE A 71 -6.01 1.54 5.81
N GLU A 72 -4.69 1.68 5.99
CA GLU A 72 -4.06 2.94 6.40
C GLU A 72 -3.17 3.40 5.26
N VAL A 73 -3.18 4.69 4.96
CA VAL A 73 -2.41 5.29 3.86
C VAL A 73 -1.58 6.45 4.40
N HIS A 74 -0.28 6.40 4.17
CA HIS A 74 0.65 7.44 4.57
C HIS A 74 1.50 7.88 3.38
N PRO A 75 1.46 9.16 2.98
CA PRO A 75 2.44 9.68 2.03
C PRO A 75 3.82 9.63 2.68
N VAL A 76 4.81 9.15 1.94
CA VAL A 76 6.16 8.95 2.48
C VAL A 76 7.21 9.49 1.52
N ILE A 77 8.37 9.84 2.09
CA ILE A 77 9.59 10.13 1.35
C ILE A 77 10.70 9.22 1.87
N SER A 78 11.79 9.11 1.12
CA SER A 78 12.94 8.33 1.58
C SER A 78 13.59 8.97 2.80
N SER A 79 14.31 8.17 3.58
CA SER A 79 15.06 8.69 4.73
C SER A 79 16.13 9.68 4.29
N SER A 80 16.74 9.50 3.11
CA SER A 80 17.73 10.43 2.59
C SER A 80 17.12 11.78 2.20
N GLU A 81 15.93 11.78 1.62
CA GLU A 81 15.18 13.02 1.34
C GLU A 81 14.82 13.74 2.65
N ALA A 82 14.33 13.00 3.63
CA ALA A 82 14.00 13.58 4.93
C ALA A 82 15.24 14.17 5.60
N ALA A 83 16.37 13.49 5.56
CA ALA A 83 17.63 14.00 6.10
C ALA A 83 18.05 15.31 5.43
N ALA A 84 17.94 15.40 4.10
CA ALA A 84 18.26 16.61 3.35
C ALA A 84 17.34 17.78 3.72
N GLN A 85 16.05 17.51 3.91
CA GLN A 85 15.07 18.54 4.29
C GLN A 85 15.26 19.04 5.73
N ILE A 86 15.71 18.18 6.62
CA ILE A 86 15.90 18.49 8.03
C ILE A 86 17.27 19.16 8.30
N ALA A 87 18.29 18.86 7.47
CA ALA A 87 19.65 19.35 7.67
C ALA A 87 19.76 20.87 7.96
N PRO A 88 19.04 21.78 7.26
CA PRO A 88 19.10 23.22 7.56
C PRO A 88 18.59 23.61 8.96
N ARG A 89 17.93 22.70 9.67
CA ARG A 89 17.34 22.92 10.99
C ARG A 89 18.22 22.44 12.14
N LEU A 90 19.34 21.77 11.82
CA LEU A 90 20.24 21.18 12.80
C LEU A 90 21.35 22.16 13.25
#